data_5e7184ad1f6b5bfa63ac7be474d0fb97
#
_entry.id   5e7184ad1f6b5bfa63ac7be474d0fb97
#
_cell.length_a   1.000
_cell.length_b   1.000
_cell.length_c   1.000
_cell.angle_alpha   90.00
_cell.angle_beta   90.00
_cell.angle_gamma   90.00
#
_symmetry.space_group_name_H-M   'P 1'
#
loop_
_entity.id
_entity.type
_entity.pdbx_description
1 polymer ?
#
loop_
_entity_poly.entity_id
_entity_poly.type
_entity_poly.pdbx_seq_one_letter_code
_entity_poly.pdbx_strand_id
1 'polypeptide(L)' 'MLILTRKVGEAIIIGDDVEVVVLGINEYGQAKLGINAPRSVSVHRQEIHKKIKESGNERLL' A
#
# COMPACT_ATOMS: atom_id res chain seq x y z
N MET A 1 9.78 -4.08 14.56
CA MET A 1 9.24 -3.53 13.31
C MET A 1 10.38 -3.22 12.36
N LEU A 2 10.21 -3.54 11.10
CA LEU A 2 11.18 -3.19 10.07
C LEU A 2 10.88 -1.81 9.52
N ILE A 3 11.86 -0.93 9.55
CA ILE A 3 11.71 0.44 9.06
C ILE A 3 12.64 0.62 7.87
N LEU A 4 12.07 1.08 6.76
CA LEU A 4 12.80 1.24 5.51
C LEU A 4 12.63 2.64 4.96
N THR A 5 13.66 3.14 4.29
CA THR A 5 13.61 4.39 3.55
C THR A 5 13.79 4.08 2.07
N ARG A 6 12.95 4.66 1.23
CA ARG A 6 13.09 4.47 -0.21
C ARG A 6 12.94 5.82 -0.93
N LYS A 7 13.62 5.95 -2.04
CA LYS A 7 13.51 7.13 -2.90
C LYS A 7 12.34 6.96 -3.87
N VAL A 8 11.87 8.06 -4.43
CA VAL A 8 10.85 8.02 -5.46
C VAL A 8 11.33 7.14 -6.62
N GLY A 9 10.47 6.25 -7.06
CA GLY A 9 10.78 5.29 -8.12
C GLY A 9 11.31 3.97 -7.62
N GLU A 10 11.66 3.88 -6.35
CA GLU A 10 12.16 2.64 -5.77
C GLU A 10 11.03 1.86 -5.11
N ALA A 11 11.24 0.57 -4.97
CA ALA A 11 10.19 -0.33 -4.49
C ALA A 11 10.66 -1.17 -3.31
N ILE A 12 9.69 -1.75 -2.63
CA ILE A 12 9.87 -2.72 -1.57
C ILE A 12 9.10 -3.96 -1.96
N ILE A 13 9.70 -5.12 -1.78
CA ILE A 13 9.04 -6.39 -2.05
C ILE A 13 8.67 -7.05 -0.73
N ILE A 14 7.42 -7.45 -0.62
CA ILE A 14 6.92 -8.15 0.57
C ILE A 14 6.52 -9.55 0.13
N GLY A 15 7.16 -10.56 0.71
CA GLY A 15 7.04 -11.91 0.21
C GLY A 15 7.62 -11.98 -1.19
N ASP A 16 6.97 -12.70 -2.08
CA ASP A 16 7.45 -12.84 -3.45
C ASP A 16 6.57 -12.10 -4.46
N ASP A 17 5.40 -11.66 -4.05
CA ASP A 17 4.40 -11.22 -5.01
C ASP A 17 3.73 -9.89 -4.66
N VAL A 18 4.13 -9.24 -3.59
CA VAL A 18 3.62 -7.91 -3.24
C VAL A 18 4.71 -6.88 -3.42
N GLU A 19 4.46 -5.89 -4.25
CA GLU A 19 5.41 -4.82 -4.53
C GLU A 19 4.80 -3.48 -4.11
N VAL A 20 5.56 -2.70 -3.35
CA VAL A 20 5.17 -1.34 -2.96
C VAL A 20 6.15 -0.38 -3.59
N VAL A 21 5.66 0.52 -4.42
CA VAL A 21 6.50 1.48 -5.16
C VAL A 21 6.22 2.88 -4.65
N VAL A 22 7.28 3.65 -4.42
CA VAL A 22 7.13 5.06 -4.07
C VAL A 22 6.98 5.84 -5.38
N LEU A 23 5.77 6.34 -5.64
CA LEU A 23 5.46 7.04 -6.88
C LEU A 23 5.82 8.52 -6.82
N GLY A 24 5.70 9.11 -5.65
CA GLY A 24 6.01 10.52 -5.48
C GLY A 24 5.71 10.98 -4.07
N ILE A 25 6.07 12.22 -3.82
CA ILE A 25 5.77 12.88 -2.55
C ILE A 25 5.18 14.24 -2.92
N ASN A 26 4.00 14.54 -2.39
CA ASN A 26 3.36 15.79 -2.73
C ASN A 26 3.93 16.96 -1.91
N GLU A 27 3.41 18.15 -2.14
CA GLU A 27 3.89 19.35 -1.48
C GLU A 27 3.62 19.38 0.04
N TYR A 28 2.74 18.51 0.51
CA TYR A 28 2.42 18.39 1.92
C TYR A 28 3.23 17.30 2.62
N GLY A 29 4.20 16.73 1.92
CA GLY A 29 5.04 15.67 2.49
C GLY A 29 4.39 14.31 2.52
N GLN A 30 3.27 14.14 1.84
CA GLN A 30 2.58 12.85 1.80
C GLN A 30 3.12 11.99 0.68
N ALA A 31 3.36 10.71 0.96
CA ALA A 31 3.88 9.78 -0.03
C ALA A 31 2.72 9.17 -0.82
N LYS A 32 2.92 9.11 -2.14
CA LYS A 32 2.01 8.40 -3.04
C LYS A 32 2.62 7.05 -3.32
N LEU A 33 1.90 6.00 -2.99
CA LEU A 33 2.39 4.62 -3.10
C LEU A 33 1.56 3.85 -4.12
N GLY A 34 2.27 3.09 -4.97
CA GLY A 34 1.62 2.14 -5.85
C GLY A 34 1.84 0.76 -5.28
N ILE A 35 0.79 -0.05 -5.26
CA ILE A 35 0.88 -1.38 -4.68
C ILE A 35 0.42 -2.41 -5.70
N ASN A 36 1.33 -3.31 -6.05
CA ASN A 36 1.03 -4.47 -6.87
C ASN A 36 0.91 -5.68 -5.97
N ALA A 37 -0.27 -6.28 -5.97
CA ALA A 37 -0.53 -7.46 -5.16
C ALA A 37 -1.51 -8.37 -5.88
N PRO A 38 -1.44 -9.68 -5.67
CA PRO A 38 -2.45 -10.57 -6.23
C PRO A 38 -3.80 -10.32 -5.58
N ARG A 39 -4.86 -10.73 -6.25
CA ARG A 39 -6.22 -10.50 -5.77
C ARG A 39 -6.51 -11.18 -4.43
N SER A 40 -5.77 -12.21 -4.11
CA SER A 40 -5.91 -12.91 -2.83
C SER A 40 -5.42 -12.07 -1.66
N VAL A 41 -4.68 -10.99 -1.92
CA VAL A 41 -4.16 -10.10 -0.89
C VAL A 41 -4.97 -8.81 -0.93
N SER A 42 -5.69 -8.53 0.16
CA SER A 42 -6.44 -7.28 0.28
C SER A 42 -5.47 -6.13 0.56
N VAL A 43 -5.69 -5.03 -0.12
CA VAL A 43 -4.89 -3.82 0.08
C VAL A 43 -5.82 -2.67 0.40
N HIS A 44 -5.72 -2.17 1.61
CA HIS A 44 -6.59 -1.09 2.07
C HIS A 44 -5.81 -0.11 2.91
N ARG A 45 -6.24 1.14 2.85
CA ARG A 45 -5.75 2.13 3.80
C ARG A 45 -6.24 1.74 5.18
N GLN A 46 -5.48 2.11 6.20
CA GLN A 46 -5.77 1.69 7.57
C GLN A 46 -7.19 2.09 8.01
N GLU A 47 -7.61 3.30 7.70
CA GLU A 47 -8.94 3.78 8.10
C GLU A 47 -10.05 3.05 7.33
N ILE A 48 -9.77 2.61 6.11
CA ILE A 48 -10.73 1.87 5.29
C ILE A 48 -10.82 0.42 5.74
N HIS A 49 -9.72 -0.13 6.20
CA HIS A 49 -9.66 -1.52 6.65
C HIS A 49 -10.68 -1.82 7.76
N LYS A 50 -10.85 -0.89 8.67
CA LYS A 50 -11.83 -1.05 9.74
C LYS A 50 -13.25 -1.15 9.21
N LYS A 51 -13.60 -0.29 8.27
CA LYS A 51 -14.93 -0.29 7.66
C LYS A 51 -15.20 -1.57 6.88
N ILE A 52 -14.20 -2.04 6.15
CA ILE A 52 -14.33 -3.24 5.34
C ILE A 52 -14.53 -4.46 6.22
N LYS A 53 -13.84 -4.51 7.35
CA LYS A 53 -13.95 -5.61 8.28
C LYS A 53 -15.37 -5.73 8.81
N GLU A 54 -16.05 -4.60 9.01
CA GLU A 54 -17.44 -4.59 9.48
C GLU A 54 -18.43 -4.92 8.37
N SER A 55 -18.20 -4.41 7.19
CA SER A 55 -19.14 -4.53 6.07
C SER A 55 -18.86 -5.74 5.17
N GLY A 56 -17.72 -6.40 5.34
CA GLY A 56 -17.33 -7.48 4.46
C GLY A 56 -17.01 -7.05 3.06
N ASN A 57 -16.74 -5.80 2.87
CA ASN A 57 -16.45 -5.25 1.57
C ASN A 57 -15.10 -5.69 1.07
N GLU A 58 -14.85 -5.50 -0.21
CA GLU A 58 -13.63 -5.94 -0.84
C GLU A 58 -12.74 -4.76 -1.20
N ARG A 59 -11.58 -5.06 -1.83
CA ARG A 59 -10.59 -4.05 -2.17
C ARG A 59 -11.19 -2.88 -2.94
N LEU A 60 -10.84 -1.68 -2.52
CA LEU A 60 -11.18 -0.45 -3.21
C LEU A 60 -9.97 0.01 -4.03
N LEU A 61 -10.21 0.43 -5.23
CA LEU A 61 -9.15 0.87 -6.13
C LEU A 61 -9.11 2.37 -6.25
#